data_617924011d377421331fe957558d6c8c
#
_entry.id   617924011d377421331fe957558d6c8c
#
_cell.length_a   1.000
_cell.length_b   1.000
_cell.length_c   1.000
_cell.angle_alpha   90.00
_cell.angle_beta   90.00
_cell.angle_gamma   90.00
#
_symmetry.space_group_name_H-M   'P 1'
#
loop_
_entity.id
_entity.type
_entity.pdbx_description
1 polymer ?
#
loop_
_entity_poly.entity_id
_entity_poly.type
_entity_poly.pdbx_seq_one_letter_code
_entity_poly.pdbx_strand_id
1 'polypeptide(L)'
;MKLVEHFQYGLNSPICLTWELTYACNLACVHCLSSSGRRDPRELSTDEAKAVVDELQRMQVFYVNIGGGEPTVRPDFWELLDYAISHDVGVKFSTNGIKLDKRRAAQLAATDYVDIQISLDGATAEVNDHVRGPGSYATAIRALENLAEAGFGQPKISVVMTRQNVDQLDEFKAIADKFGAQLRITRLRPSGRGADVWDELHPLPSQQKQLY
;
A
#
# COMPACT_ATOMS: atom_id res chain seq x y z
N MET A 1 24.95 7.85 -21.20
CA MET A 1 24.02 6.92 -21.90
C MET A 1 22.61 7.44 -21.69
N LYS A 2 21.80 7.60 -22.74
CA LYS A 2 20.42 8.07 -22.57
C LYS A 2 19.55 6.90 -22.06
N LEU A 3 18.55 7.17 -21.23
CA LEU A 3 17.65 6.14 -20.66
C LEU A 3 17.06 5.22 -21.76
N VAL A 4 16.79 5.78 -22.94
CA VAL A 4 16.30 5.04 -24.13
C VAL A 4 17.26 3.94 -24.59
N GLU A 5 18.58 4.14 -24.45
CA GLU A 5 19.58 3.16 -24.87
C GLU A 5 19.55 1.90 -23.98
N HIS A 6 19.22 2.06 -22.68
CA HIS A 6 19.03 0.91 -21.78
C HIS A 6 17.83 0.04 -22.18
N PHE A 7 16.76 0.64 -22.72
CA PHE A 7 15.59 -0.13 -23.17
C PHE A 7 15.83 -0.87 -24.49
N GLN A 8 16.79 -0.43 -25.32
CA GLN A 8 17.15 -1.13 -26.57
C GLN A 8 17.93 -2.42 -26.33
N TYR A 9 18.73 -2.46 -25.28
CA TYR A 9 19.59 -3.61 -24.94
C TYR A 9 19.04 -4.47 -23.81
N GLY A 10 17.86 -4.11 -23.26
CA GLY A 10 17.27 -4.73 -22.08
C GLY A 10 17.89 -4.24 -20.78
N LEU A 11 17.26 -4.62 -19.67
CA LEU A 11 17.76 -4.35 -18.32
C LEU A 11 18.44 -5.59 -17.78
N ASN A 12 19.60 -5.44 -17.15
CA ASN A 12 20.32 -6.54 -16.50
C ASN A 12 19.64 -6.97 -15.18
N SER A 13 18.74 -6.11 -14.66
CA SER A 13 18.00 -6.35 -13.42
C SER A 13 16.65 -5.63 -13.44
N PRO A 14 15.67 -6.05 -12.66
CA PRO A 14 14.39 -5.36 -12.57
C PRO A 14 14.55 -3.98 -11.95
N ILE A 15 13.77 -3.00 -12.42
CA ILE A 15 13.72 -1.65 -11.83
C ILE A 15 13.08 -1.69 -10.44
N CYS A 16 12.04 -2.51 -10.29
CA CYS A 16 11.33 -2.72 -9.04
C CYS A 16 10.80 -4.16 -8.96
N LEU A 17 10.57 -4.61 -7.74
CA LEU A 17 9.92 -5.88 -7.45
C LEU A 17 8.71 -5.64 -6.55
N THR A 18 7.72 -6.51 -6.65
CA THR A 18 6.65 -6.60 -5.66
C THR A 18 6.92 -7.82 -4.79
N TRP A 19 6.97 -7.58 -3.48
CA TRP A 19 7.20 -8.61 -2.47
C TRP A 19 6.02 -8.69 -1.53
N GLU A 20 5.33 -9.81 -1.52
CA GLU A 20 4.31 -10.10 -0.53
C GLU A 20 4.98 -10.58 0.75
N LEU A 21 5.39 -9.62 1.59
CA LEU A 21 6.23 -9.82 2.76
C LEU A 21 5.55 -10.67 3.83
N THR A 22 4.23 -10.56 3.96
CA THR A 22 3.41 -11.35 4.88
C THR A 22 1.98 -11.47 4.38
N TYR A 23 1.33 -12.58 4.66
CA TYR A 23 -0.13 -12.72 4.49
C TYR A 23 -0.91 -12.45 5.79
N ALA A 24 -0.21 -12.23 6.93
CA ALA A 24 -0.87 -11.80 8.15
C ALA A 24 -1.54 -10.42 7.95
N CYS A 25 -2.77 -10.30 8.41
CA CYS A 25 -3.51 -9.04 8.39
C CYS A 25 -4.47 -9.00 9.58
N ASN A 26 -4.62 -7.82 10.17
CA ASN A 26 -5.60 -7.57 11.23
C ASN A 26 -7.01 -7.28 10.70
N LEU A 27 -7.17 -7.14 9.37
CA LEU A 27 -8.44 -6.92 8.70
C LEU A 27 -8.80 -8.11 7.79
N ALA A 28 -10.08 -8.21 7.45
CA ALA A 28 -10.63 -9.22 6.54
C ALA A 28 -11.45 -8.55 5.41
N CYS A 29 -10.84 -7.56 4.73
CA CYS A 29 -11.51 -6.80 3.67
C CYS A 29 -12.18 -7.72 2.67
N VAL A 30 -13.44 -7.42 2.29
CA VAL A 30 -14.24 -8.28 1.41
C VAL A 30 -13.66 -8.40 0.00
N HIS A 31 -12.95 -7.38 -0.47
CA HIS A 31 -12.34 -7.30 -1.81
C HIS A 31 -10.85 -7.62 -1.84
N CYS A 32 -10.30 -8.20 -0.77
CA CYS A 32 -8.86 -8.44 -0.65
C CYS A 32 -8.33 -9.33 -1.78
N LEU A 33 -7.43 -8.79 -2.59
CA LEU A 33 -6.87 -9.48 -3.76
C LEU A 33 -5.98 -10.69 -3.41
N SER A 34 -5.36 -10.68 -2.22
CA SER A 34 -4.47 -11.76 -1.74
C SER A 34 -5.12 -12.70 -0.73
N SER A 35 -6.42 -12.49 -0.40
CA SER A 35 -7.13 -13.24 0.65
C SER A 35 -6.39 -13.29 1.99
N SER A 36 -5.65 -12.24 2.29
CA SER A 36 -4.84 -12.14 3.51
C SER A 36 -5.65 -12.24 4.80
N GLY A 37 -4.99 -12.63 5.88
CA GLY A 37 -5.57 -12.79 7.20
C GLY A 37 -4.60 -13.53 8.14
N ARG A 38 -4.19 -14.73 7.80
CA ARG A 38 -3.25 -15.53 8.59
C ARG A 38 -1.87 -15.54 7.98
N ARG A 39 -0.86 -15.59 8.83
CA ARG A 39 0.54 -15.78 8.41
C ARG A 39 0.70 -17.10 7.68
N ASP A 40 1.40 -17.08 6.55
CA ASP A 40 1.83 -18.32 5.88
C ASP A 40 3.04 -18.90 6.65
N PRO A 41 3.03 -20.19 7.00
CA PRO A 41 4.16 -20.81 7.71
C PRO A 41 5.46 -20.84 6.88
N ARG A 42 5.38 -20.59 5.57
CA ARG A 42 6.53 -20.51 4.65
C ARG A 42 7.09 -19.08 4.51
N GLU A 43 6.55 -18.10 5.24
CA GLU A 43 7.13 -16.74 5.24
C GLU A 43 8.58 -16.79 5.68
N LEU A 44 9.42 -16.03 4.99
CA LEU A 44 10.83 -15.90 5.30
C LEU A 44 11.05 -15.45 6.74
N SER A 45 12.06 -15.96 7.39
CA SER A 45 12.58 -15.41 8.64
C SER A 45 13.16 -14.02 8.43
N THR A 46 13.50 -13.33 9.52
CA THR A 46 14.14 -12.01 9.44
C THR A 46 15.47 -12.05 8.68
N ASP A 47 16.29 -13.07 8.95
CA ASP A 47 17.60 -13.22 8.30
C ASP A 47 17.47 -13.53 6.80
N GLU A 48 16.54 -14.42 6.44
CA GLU A 48 16.25 -14.71 5.04
C GLU A 48 15.68 -13.47 4.31
N ALA A 49 14.84 -12.69 4.97
CA ALA A 49 14.31 -11.44 4.42
C ALA A 49 15.42 -10.39 4.21
N LYS A 50 16.39 -10.29 5.12
CA LYS A 50 17.58 -9.46 4.95
C LYS A 50 18.44 -9.94 3.78
N ALA A 51 18.64 -11.24 3.63
CA ALA A 51 19.36 -11.80 2.48
C ALA A 51 18.69 -11.47 1.14
N VAL A 52 17.34 -11.38 1.10
CA VAL A 52 16.64 -10.87 -0.09
C VAL A 52 16.99 -9.40 -0.34
N VAL A 53 17.05 -8.56 0.69
CA VAL A 53 17.45 -7.14 0.55
C VAL A 53 18.88 -7.03 0.02
N ASP A 54 19.83 -7.84 0.54
CA ASP A 54 21.20 -7.87 0.04
C ASP A 54 21.26 -8.20 -1.45
N GLU A 55 20.44 -9.14 -1.89
CA GLU A 55 20.35 -9.49 -3.30
C GLU A 55 19.73 -8.37 -4.15
N LEU A 56 18.72 -7.66 -3.64
CA LEU A 56 18.13 -6.48 -4.30
C LEU A 56 19.18 -5.38 -4.46
N GLN A 57 19.99 -5.11 -3.43
CA GLN A 57 21.10 -4.17 -3.50
C GLN A 57 22.14 -4.62 -4.55
N ARG A 58 22.55 -5.89 -4.51
CA ARG A 58 23.51 -6.45 -5.46
C ARG A 58 23.05 -6.30 -6.91
N MET A 59 21.75 -6.48 -7.15
CA MET A 59 21.13 -6.29 -8.46
C MET A 59 20.85 -4.82 -8.81
N GLN A 60 21.13 -3.88 -7.91
CA GLN A 60 20.83 -2.46 -8.07
C GLN A 60 19.34 -2.17 -8.38
N VAL A 61 18.45 -2.88 -7.70
CA VAL A 61 17.01 -2.63 -7.76
C VAL A 61 16.70 -1.31 -7.05
N PHE A 62 16.00 -0.39 -7.73
CA PHE A 62 15.75 0.94 -7.18
C PHE A 62 14.82 0.92 -5.97
N TYR A 63 13.78 0.09 -6.00
CA TYR A 63 12.86 -0.04 -4.87
C TYR A 63 12.11 -1.37 -4.88
N VAL A 64 11.69 -1.79 -3.69
CA VAL A 64 10.77 -2.89 -3.49
C VAL A 64 9.39 -2.37 -3.11
N ASN A 65 8.35 -2.89 -3.75
CA ASN A 65 6.96 -2.61 -3.41
C ASN A 65 6.45 -3.72 -2.48
N ILE A 66 6.32 -3.42 -1.20
CA ILE A 66 5.84 -4.37 -0.20
C ILE A 66 4.32 -4.41 -0.20
N GLY A 67 3.80 -5.61 -0.42
CA GLY A 67 2.38 -5.95 -0.44
C GLY A 67 2.07 -7.15 0.44
N GLY A 68 0.93 -7.80 0.14
CA GLY A 68 0.44 -8.98 0.83
C GLY A 68 -0.71 -8.66 1.78
N GLY A 69 -0.55 -8.96 3.07
CA GLY A 69 -1.48 -8.60 4.14
C GLY A 69 -1.26 -7.16 4.62
N GLU A 70 -1.14 -7.00 5.93
CA GLU A 70 -0.72 -5.73 6.53
C GLU A 70 0.76 -5.85 6.93
N PRO A 71 1.69 -5.22 6.21
CA PRO A 71 3.11 -5.41 6.47
C PRO A 71 3.53 -4.95 7.87
N THR A 72 2.88 -3.93 8.41
CA THR A 72 3.23 -3.35 9.72
C THR A 72 2.86 -4.24 10.92
N VAL A 73 2.05 -5.29 10.73
CA VAL A 73 1.78 -6.29 11.80
C VAL A 73 2.88 -7.34 11.91
N ARG A 74 3.73 -7.47 10.91
CA ARG A 74 4.91 -8.32 10.98
C ARG A 74 5.89 -7.73 12.02
N PRO A 75 6.35 -8.48 13.03
CA PRO A 75 7.10 -7.93 14.16
C PRO A 75 8.40 -7.22 13.76
N ASP A 76 9.08 -7.74 12.73
CA ASP A 76 10.36 -7.25 12.22
C ASP A 76 10.22 -6.26 11.02
N PHE A 77 8.99 -5.85 10.67
CA PHE A 77 8.76 -4.96 9.52
C PHE A 77 9.63 -3.68 9.57
N TRP A 78 9.66 -3.02 10.72
CA TRP A 78 10.40 -1.76 10.87
C TRP A 78 11.91 -1.96 10.79
N GLU A 79 12.41 -3.08 11.30
CA GLU A 79 13.82 -3.46 11.17
C GLU A 79 14.18 -3.74 9.71
N LEU A 80 13.31 -4.45 8.97
CA LEU A 80 13.52 -4.73 7.55
C LEU A 80 13.42 -3.47 6.69
N LEU A 81 12.54 -2.53 7.03
CA LEU A 81 12.46 -1.22 6.39
C LEU A 81 13.79 -0.46 6.55
N ASP A 82 14.25 -0.31 7.80
CA ASP A 82 15.49 0.41 8.09
C ASP A 82 16.70 -0.29 7.43
N TYR A 83 16.70 -1.62 7.40
CA TYR A 83 17.72 -2.42 6.74
C TYR A 83 17.75 -2.17 5.22
N ALA A 84 16.60 -2.21 4.55
CA ALA A 84 16.50 -1.95 3.11
C ALA A 84 17.01 -0.56 2.75
N ILE A 85 16.58 0.47 3.49
CA ILE A 85 17.01 1.86 3.27
C ILE A 85 18.52 2.01 3.47
N SER A 86 19.09 1.38 4.51
CA SER A 86 20.56 1.41 4.75
C SER A 86 21.38 0.69 3.67
N HIS A 87 20.73 -0.12 2.83
CA HIS A 87 21.31 -0.83 1.70
C HIS A 87 20.92 -0.21 0.34
N ASP A 88 20.53 1.06 0.31
CA ASP A 88 20.16 1.81 -0.89
C ASP A 88 18.98 1.21 -1.68
N VAL A 89 18.15 0.40 -1.02
CA VAL A 89 16.92 -0.15 -1.60
C VAL A 89 15.73 0.66 -1.12
N GLY A 90 15.13 1.48 -1.98
CA GLY A 90 13.93 2.23 -1.66
C GLY A 90 12.76 1.31 -1.31
N VAL A 91 11.91 1.73 -0.38
CA VAL A 91 10.76 0.93 0.06
C VAL A 91 9.46 1.67 -0.22
N LYS A 92 8.59 1.02 -0.97
CA LYS A 92 7.20 1.42 -1.13
C LYS A 92 6.30 0.40 -0.46
N PHE A 93 5.34 0.85 0.34
CA PHE A 93 4.41 -0.06 0.97
C PHE A 93 3.01 0.52 1.13
N SER A 94 2.03 -0.40 1.14
CA SER A 94 0.64 -0.07 1.43
C SER A 94 0.29 -0.57 2.83
N THR A 95 -0.42 0.24 3.59
CA THR A 95 -0.85 -0.11 4.95
C THR A 95 -2.29 0.35 5.20
N ASN A 96 -2.98 -0.34 6.10
CA ASN A 96 -4.26 0.10 6.63
C ASN A 96 -4.12 1.13 7.77
N GLY A 97 -2.88 1.45 8.17
CA GLY A 97 -2.56 2.47 9.16
C GLY A 97 -2.57 2.01 10.62
N ILE A 98 -2.85 0.74 10.91
CA ILE A 98 -3.06 0.26 12.29
C ILE A 98 -1.85 0.48 13.22
N LYS A 99 -0.62 0.42 12.68
CA LYS A 99 0.63 0.59 13.43
C LYS A 99 1.31 1.94 13.16
N LEU A 100 0.62 2.87 12.49
CA LEU A 100 1.17 4.17 12.13
C LEU A 100 0.81 5.23 13.19
N ASP A 101 1.43 5.11 14.35
CA ASP A 101 1.37 6.09 15.42
C ASP A 101 2.28 7.32 15.13
N LYS A 102 2.22 8.36 16.00
CA LYS A 102 3.03 9.58 15.87
C LYS A 102 4.53 9.30 15.80
N ARG A 103 5.02 8.33 16.59
CA ARG A 103 6.43 7.95 16.61
C ARG A 103 6.87 7.36 15.26
N ARG A 104 6.07 6.46 14.71
CA ARG A 104 6.34 5.83 13.39
C ARG A 104 6.19 6.83 12.25
N ALA A 105 5.22 7.72 12.32
CA ALA A 105 5.08 8.80 11.35
C ALA A 105 6.30 9.73 11.35
N ALA A 106 6.81 10.10 12.52
CA ALA A 106 8.03 10.90 12.65
C ALA A 106 9.27 10.16 12.13
N GLN A 107 9.40 8.86 12.40
CA GLN A 107 10.48 8.04 11.83
C GLN A 107 10.43 8.06 10.30
N LEU A 108 9.26 7.82 9.71
CA LEU A 108 9.07 7.82 8.25
C LEU A 108 9.36 9.20 7.63
N ALA A 109 8.93 10.28 8.29
CA ALA A 109 9.18 11.64 7.81
C ALA A 109 10.68 12.03 7.82
N ALA A 110 11.49 11.38 8.65
CA ALA A 110 12.94 11.56 8.72
C ALA A 110 13.71 10.57 7.81
N THR A 111 13.01 9.71 7.07
CA THR A 111 13.61 8.66 6.25
C THR A 111 13.40 8.95 4.76
N ASP A 112 14.48 9.04 4.01
CA ASP A 112 14.45 9.16 2.56
C ASP A 112 14.09 7.83 1.89
N TYR A 113 13.66 7.89 0.62
CA TYR A 113 13.36 6.72 -0.23
C TYR A 113 12.23 5.81 0.27
N VAL A 114 11.33 6.35 1.09
CA VAL A 114 10.10 5.66 1.52
C VAL A 114 8.87 6.27 0.84
N ASP A 115 8.07 5.42 0.21
CA ASP A 115 6.78 5.79 -0.38
C ASP A 115 5.67 5.02 0.35
N ILE A 116 4.79 5.73 1.05
CA ILE A 116 3.70 5.13 1.82
C ILE A 116 2.34 5.35 1.17
N GLN A 117 1.51 4.32 1.18
CA GLN A 117 0.15 4.36 0.70
C GLN A 117 -0.80 3.94 1.82
N ILE A 118 -1.68 4.85 2.22
CA ILE A 118 -2.75 4.56 3.19
C ILE A 118 -3.96 4.03 2.42
N SER A 119 -4.41 2.87 2.80
CA SER A 119 -5.55 2.22 2.16
C SER A 119 -6.86 2.77 2.69
N LEU A 120 -7.68 3.36 1.81
CA LEU A 120 -8.98 3.98 2.15
C LEU A 120 -9.97 3.75 1.01
N ASP A 121 -10.98 2.91 1.19
CA ASP A 121 -11.94 2.54 0.13
C ASP A 121 -13.34 3.15 0.31
N GLY A 122 -13.48 4.11 1.19
CA GLY A 122 -14.66 4.94 1.36
C GLY A 122 -14.29 6.32 1.88
N ALA A 123 -14.88 7.36 1.33
CA ALA A 123 -14.71 8.73 1.83
C ALA A 123 -15.50 8.98 3.12
N THR A 124 -16.36 8.03 3.51
CA THR A 124 -17.07 8.01 4.79
C THR A 124 -16.79 6.72 5.56
N ALA A 125 -16.99 6.75 6.88
CA ALA A 125 -16.85 5.55 7.70
C ALA A 125 -17.81 4.43 7.28
N GLU A 126 -19.04 4.78 6.90
CA GLU A 126 -20.04 3.83 6.46
C GLU A 126 -19.55 3.00 5.26
N VAL A 127 -19.09 3.67 4.20
CA VAL A 127 -18.64 3.00 2.97
C VAL A 127 -17.32 2.27 3.19
N ASN A 128 -16.36 2.90 3.87
CA ASN A 128 -15.06 2.28 4.10
C ASN A 128 -15.14 1.05 5.00
N ASP A 129 -15.85 1.16 6.11
CA ASP A 129 -15.93 0.10 7.11
C ASP A 129 -16.78 -1.09 6.61
N HIS A 130 -17.74 -0.85 5.72
CA HIS A 130 -18.47 -1.91 5.04
C HIS A 130 -17.52 -2.83 4.24
N VAL A 131 -16.53 -2.26 3.57
CA VAL A 131 -15.58 -3.00 2.72
C VAL A 131 -14.40 -3.54 3.52
N ARG A 132 -13.86 -2.74 4.46
CA ARG A 132 -12.62 -3.06 5.17
C ARG A 132 -12.80 -3.59 6.59
N GLY A 133 -13.95 -3.37 7.17
CA GLY A 133 -14.29 -3.76 8.54
C GLY A 133 -14.39 -2.55 9.49
N PRO A 134 -15.13 -2.71 10.60
CA PRO A 134 -15.46 -1.64 11.53
C PRO A 134 -14.21 -0.93 12.08
N GLY A 135 -14.24 0.43 12.10
CA GLY A 135 -13.19 1.28 12.63
C GLY A 135 -11.98 1.46 11.71
N SER A 136 -11.97 0.84 10.54
CA SER A 136 -10.86 0.96 9.58
C SER A 136 -10.76 2.37 8.99
N TYR A 137 -11.88 3.07 8.79
CA TYR A 137 -11.89 4.48 8.36
C TYR A 137 -11.17 5.39 9.38
N ALA A 138 -11.60 5.33 10.65
CA ALA A 138 -10.99 6.13 11.69
C ALA A 138 -9.50 5.85 11.86
N THR A 139 -9.07 4.59 11.65
CA THR A 139 -7.67 4.19 11.69
C THR A 139 -6.87 4.79 10.53
N ALA A 140 -7.40 4.75 9.31
CA ALA A 140 -6.75 5.32 8.14
C ALA A 140 -6.64 6.86 8.24
N ILE A 141 -7.71 7.54 8.66
CA ILE A 141 -7.69 9.00 8.87
C ILE A 141 -6.67 9.39 9.93
N ARG A 142 -6.61 8.71 11.07
CA ARG A 142 -5.60 8.97 12.11
C ARG A 142 -4.18 8.75 11.58
N ALA A 143 -3.96 7.75 10.74
CA ALA A 143 -2.66 7.52 10.11
C ALA A 143 -2.24 8.68 9.20
N LEU A 144 -3.18 9.21 8.40
CA LEU A 144 -2.95 10.41 7.57
C LEU A 144 -2.68 11.66 8.42
N GLU A 145 -3.42 11.85 9.52
CA GLU A 145 -3.19 12.93 10.48
C GLU A 145 -1.78 12.84 11.08
N ASN A 146 -1.35 11.68 11.53
CA ASN A 146 -0.02 11.48 12.09
C ASN A 146 1.09 11.77 11.07
N LEU A 147 0.92 11.36 9.81
CA LEU A 147 1.88 11.66 8.73
C LEU A 147 1.94 13.16 8.43
N ALA A 148 0.79 13.83 8.35
CA ALA A 148 0.73 15.27 8.10
C ALA A 148 1.35 16.07 9.25
N GLU A 149 1.04 15.73 10.51
CA GLU A 149 1.66 16.34 11.70
C GLU A 149 3.18 16.14 11.76
N ALA A 150 3.65 14.99 11.29
CA ALA A 150 5.09 14.68 11.22
C ALA A 150 5.81 15.38 10.05
N GLY A 151 5.09 16.01 9.13
CA GLY A 151 5.66 16.64 7.94
C GLY A 151 6.11 15.64 6.87
N PHE A 152 5.54 14.42 6.83
CA PHE A 152 5.85 13.47 5.78
C PHE A 152 5.41 14.01 4.41
N GLY A 153 6.36 14.08 3.48
CA GLY A 153 6.10 14.64 2.15
C GLY A 153 5.24 13.75 1.28
N GLN A 154 4.03 14.19 0.94
CA GLN A 154 3.12 13.60 -0.05
C GLN A 154 2.80 12.10 0.15
N PRO A 155 2.19 11.69 1.27
CA PRO A 155 1.67 10.34 1.40
C PRO A 155 0.62 10.08 0.31
N LYS A 156 0.36 8.80 0.00
CA LYS A 156 -0.68 8.44 -0.96
C LYS A 156 -1.89 7.87 -0.25
N ILE A 157 -3.08 8.19 -0.74
CA ILE A 157 -4.32 7.49 -0.42
C ILE A 157 -4.59 6.52 -1.55
N SER A 158 -4.58 5.22 -1.25
CA SER A 158 -4.85 4.16 -2.23
C SER A 158 -6.30 3.70 -2.11
N VAL A 159 -7.06 3.91 -3.18
CA VAL A 159 -8.47 3.56 -3.28
C VAL A 159 -8.64 2.44 -4.31
N VAL A 160 -9.34 1.38 -3.94
CA VAL A 160 -9.88 0.41 -4.89
C VAL A 160 -11.28 0.84 -5.28
N MET A 161 -11.47 1.23 -6.54
CA MET A 161 -12.77 1.67 -7.03
C MET A 161 -13.75 0.52 -7.09
N THR A 162 -14.89 0.71 -6.45
CA THR A 162 -16.01 -0.22 -6.38
C THR A 162 -17.29 0.50 -6.77
N ARG A 163 -18.37 -0.27 -6.97
CA ARG A 163 -19.71 0.29 -7.21
C ARG A 163 -20.18 1.21 -6.09
N GLN A 164 -19.68 0.99 -4.87
CA GLN A 164 -20.14 1.70 -3.67
C GLN A 164 -19.43 3.02 -3.42
N ASN A 165 -18.25 3.23 -4.02
CA ASN A 165 -17.41 4.41 -3.75
C ASN A 165 -17.11 5.25 -5.00
N VAL A 166 -17.52 4.81 -6.18
CA VAL A 166 -17.21 5.50 -7.44
C VAL A 166 -17.79 6.92 -7.49
N ASP A 167 -18.88 7.17 -6.82
CA ASP A 167 -19.54 8.49 -6.76
C ASP A 167 -18.93 9.41 -5.66
N GLN A 168 -17.88 8.94 -4.93
CA GLN A 168 -17.22 9.69 -3.85
C GLN A 168 -15.86 10.32 -4.26
N LEU A 169 -15.64 10.54 -5.56
CA LEU A 169 -14.34 11.03 -6.05
C LEU A 169 -13.98 12.42 -5.51
N ASP A 170 -14.96 13.32 -5.43
CA ASP A 170 -14.75 14.67 -4.92
C ASP A 170 -14.44 14.68 -3.43
N GLU A 171 -15.08 13.81 -2.67
CA GLU A 171 -14.82 13.62 -1.24
C GLU A 171 -13.44 12.99 -1.00
N PHE A 172 -13.02 12.01 -1.80
CA PHE A 172 -11.66 11.47 -1.74
C PHE A 172 -10.63 12.56 -2.06
N LYS A 173 -10.90 13.39 -3.06
CA LYS A 173 -10.06 14.53 -3.37
C LYS A 173 -9.96 15.51 -2.21
N ALA A 174 -11.08 15.84 -1.58
CA ALA A 174 -11.09 16.72 -0.41
C ALA A 174 -10.28 16.14 0.77
N ILE A 175 -10.36 14.83 1.01
CA ILE A 175 -9.53 14.16 2.02
C ILE A 175 -8.04 14.24 1.63
N ALA A 176 -7.70 13.96 0.37
CA ALA A 176 -6.33 14.05 -0.12
C ALA A 176 -5.76 15.46 0.03
N ASP A 177 -6.50 16.49 -0.38
CA ASP A 177 -6.12 17.90 -0.26
C ASP A 177 -5.92 18.31 1.21
N LYS A 178 -6.79 17.85 2.12
CA LYS A 178 -6.70 18.11 3.56
C LYS A 178 -5.37 17.64 4.17
N PHE A 179 -4.85 16.50 3.72
CA PHE A 179 -3.64 15.89 4.28
C PHE A 179 -2.40 16.06 3.38
N GLY A 180 -2.48 16.86 2.32
CA GLY A 180 -1.39 17.01 1.35
C GLY A 180 -1.01 15.70 0.65
N ALA A 181 -1.96 14.77 0.54
CA ALA A 181 -1.76 13.44 -0.01
C ALA A 181 -2.03 13.39 -1.53
N GLN A 182 -1.44 12.42 -2.20
CA GLN A 182 -1.78 12.08 -3.57
C GLN A 182 -2.87 11.01 -3.59
N LEU A 183 -3.89 11.19 -4.43
CA LEU A 183 -4.92 10.17 -4.62
C LEU A 183 -4.45 9.16 -5.68
N ARG A 184 -4.43 7.87 -5.31
CA ARG A 184 -4.11 6.75 -6.20
C ARG A 184 -5.35 5.86 -6.35
N ILE A 185 -5.92 5.87 -7.52
CA ILE A 185 -7.11 5.07 -7.84
C ILE A 185 -6.67 3.78 -8.53
N THR A 186 -7.21 2.66 -8.07
CA THR A 186 -6.98 1.34 -8.65
C THR A 186 -8.31 0.65 -8.94
N ARG A 187 -8.29 -0.31 -9.86
CA ARG A 187 -9.48 -1.11 -10.17
C ARG A 187 -9.62 -2.28 -9.21
N LEU A 188 -10.87 -2.63 -8.89
CA LEU A 188 -11.17 -3.93 -8.29
C LEU A 188 -10.62 -5.04 -9.21
N ARG A 189 -10.09 -6.09 -8.62
CA ARG A 189 -9.55 -7.25 -9.35
C ARG A 189 -10.32 -8.52 -8.95
N PRO A 190 -10.67 -9.40 -9.91
CA PRO A 190 -11.29 -10.69 -9.63
C PRO A 190 -10.22 -11.68 -9.14
N SER A 191 -9.61 -11.40 -7.98
CA SER A 191 -8.57 -12.20 -7.36
C SER A 191 -8.76 -12.24 -5.86
N GLY A 192 -8.41 -13.35 -5.22
CA GLY A 192 -8.66 -13.58 -3.80
C GLY A 192 -10.14 -13.41 -3.48
N ARG A 193 -10.45 -12.83 -2.31
CA ARG A 193 -11.86 -12.53 -1.93
C ARG A 193 -12.55 -11.56 -2.88
N GLY A 194 -11.80 -10.74 -3.61
CA GLY A 194 -12.36 -9.86 -4.64
C GLY A 194 -13.08 -10.61 -5.77
N ALA A 195 -12.71 -11.87 -6.02
CA ALA A 195 -13.42 -12.72 -6.98
C ALA A 195 -14.82 -13.11 -6.48
N ASP A 196 -14.96 -13.36 -5.17
CA ASP A 196 -16.23 -13.80 -4.56
C ASP A 196 -17.29 -12.68 -4.57
N VAL A 197 -16.84 -11.41 -4.53
CA VAL A 197 -17.73 -10.23 -4.48
C VAL A 197 -17.71 -9.42 -5.79
N TRP A 198 -17.16 -9.99 -6.86
CA TRP A 198 -16.99 -9.28 -8.12
C TRP A 198 -18.29 -8.69 -8.66
N ASP A 199 -19.34 -9.50 -8.78
CA ASP A 199 -20.63 -9.09 -9.35
C ASP A 199 -21.33 -8.02 -8.49
N GLU A 200 -21.05 -8.00 -7.19
CA GLU A 200 -21.59 -7.03 -6.24
C GLU A 200 -20.84 -5.71 -6.26
N LEU A 201 -19.52 -5.77 -6.25
CA LEU A 201 -18.67 -4.59 -6.03
C LEU A 201 -18.08 -3.98 -7.30
N HIS A 202 -18.04 -4.72 -8.42
CA HIS A 202 -17.48 -4.16 -9.66
C HIS A 202 -18.35 -3.00 -10.17
N PRO A 203 -17.76 -1.83 -10.51
CA PRO A 203 -18.50 -0.70 -11.01
C PRO A 203 -19.27 -1.00 -12.29
N LEU A 204 -20.49 -0.47 -12.39
CA LEU A 204 -21.33 -0.61 -13.60
C LEU A 204 -20.66 0.08 -14.80
N PRO A 205 -20.94 -0.34 -16.05
CA PRO A 205 -20.38 0.30 -17.25
C PRO A 205 -20.65 1.81 -17.33
N SER A 206 -21.82 2.28 -16.82
CA SER A 206 -22.15 3.70 -16.74
C SER A 206 -21.26 4.44 -15.74
N GLN A 207 -20.96 3.84 -14.59
CA GLN A 207 -20.07 4.40 -13.58
C GLN A 207 -18.60 4.41 -14.06
N GLN A 208 -18.19 3.39 -14.79
CA GLN A 208 -16.82 3.36 -15.36
C GLN A 208 -16.57 4.49 -16.35
N LYS A 209 -17.58 4.90 -17.13
CA LYS A 209 -17.47 6.02 -18.06
C LYS A 209 -17.28 7.39 -17.37
N GLN A 210 -17.68 7.53 -16.11
CA GLN A 210 -17.48 8.76 -15.32
C GLN A 210 -16.02 8.87 -14.82
N LEU A 211 -15.26 7.79 -14.82
CA LEU A 211 -13.87 7.77 -14.38
C LEU A 211 -12.85 8.13 -15.47
N TYR A 212 -13.31 8.28 -16.72
CA TYR A 212 -12.50 8.60 -17.90
C TYR A 212 -13.04 9.81 -18.67
#